data_b61ea817e9bc8a5984c95dfa4a8b5c15
#
_entry.id   b61ea817e9bc8a5984c95dfa4a8b5c15
#
_cell.length_a   1.000
_cell.length_b   1.000
_cell.length_c   1.000
_cell.angle_alpha   90.00
_cell.angle_beta   90.00
_cell.angle_gamma   90.00
#
_symmetry.space_group_name_H-M   'P 1'
#
loop_
_entity.id
_entity.type
_entity.pdbx_description
1 polymer ?
#
loop_
_entity_poly.entity_id
_entity_poly.type
_entity_poly.pdbx_seq_one_letter_code
_entity_poly.pdbx_strand_id
1 'polypeptide(L)'
;YTQLVVTDLINRGMPLLRYETGDTGRLIEEPCGCGRGLCRIGDLAGRIIDQLPTRLGGHVNGQLFATFHWIEGVKQYQVVQEKIDAFKIRIVRTSSFAENNLAPMLQTIRERFGGDTSIGVDYLESIPFTRGGKYKLVVSEVTTQEVLR
;
A
#
# COMPACT_ATOMS: atom_id res chain seq x y z
N TYR A 1 -13.00 10.45 0.96
CA TYR A 1 -13.00 8.97 0.92
C TYR A 1 -13.46 8.43 2.26
N THR A 2 -14.30 7.40 2.22
CA THR A 2 -14.81 6.67 3.40
C THR A 2 -14.38 5.21 3.33
N GLN A 3 -14.24 4.59 4.49
CA GLN A 3 -14.00 3.16 4.59
C GLN A 3 -15.22 2.39 4.05
N LEU A 4 -14.97 1.37 3.23
CA LEU A 4 -16.03 0.56 2.66
C LEU A 4 -16.42 -0.56 3.62
N VAL A 5 -17.71 -0.55 3.97
CA VAL A 5 -18.34 -1.59 4.79
C VAL A 5 -19.41 -2.26 3.94
N VAL A 6 -19.31 -3.56 3.77
CA VAL A 6 -20.21 -4.32 2.91
C VAL A 6 -21.08 -5.31 3.70
N THR A 7 -22.27 -5.53 3.20
CA THR A 7 -23.16 -6.63 3.66
C THR A 7 -23.49 -7.51 2.45
N ASP A 8 -23.15 -8.78 2.55
CA ASP A 8 -23.50 -9.76 1.51
C ASP A 8 -24.94 -10.26 1.77
N LEU A 9 -25.81 -9.99 0.82
CA LEU A 9 -27.22 -10.37 0.91
C LEU A 9 -27.53 -11.74 0.28
N ILE A 10 -26.57 -12.36 -0.37
CA ILE A 10 -26.78 -13.56 -1.20
C ILE A 10 -26.12 -14.79 -0.59
N ASN A 11 -24.91 -14.64 -0.07
CA ASN A 11 -24.12 -15.77 0.45
C ASN A 11 -24.66 -16.24 1.81
N ARG A 12 -25.30 -17.40 1.81
CA ARG A 12 -25.87 -18.00 3.03
C ARG A 12 -24.86 -18.86 3.80
N GLY A 13 -23.79 -19.29 3.16
CA GLY A 13 -22.77 -20.15 3.79
C GLY A 13 -21.82 -19.39 4.71
N MET A 14 -21.50 -18.15 4.36
CA MET A 14 -20.69 -17.23 5.16
C MET A 14 -21.20 -15.79 4.96
N PRO A 15 -22.31 -15.44 5.65
CA PRO A 15 -22.90 -14.11 5.50
C PRO A 15 -21.96 -13.06 6.11
N LEU A 16 -21.49 -12.13 5.29
CA LEU A 16 -20.73 -10.98 5.75
C LEU A 16 -21.70 -9.86 6.11
N LEU A 17 -21.85 -9.57 7.39
CA LEU A 17 -22.69 -8.48 7.88
C LEU A 17 -21.82 -7.32 8.31
N ARG A 18 -21.96 -6.14 7.67
CA ARG A 18 -21.18 -4.93 7.97
C ARG A 18 -19.68 -5.21 8.03
N TYR A 19 -19.22 -6.00 7.07
CA TYR A 19 -17.82 -6.39 6.99
C TYR A 19 -16.97 -5.22 6.48
N GLU A 20 -15.99 -4.82 7.27
CA GLU A 20 -15.00 -3.82 6.89
C GLU A 20 -13.99 -4.43 5.94
N THR A 21 -14.01 -4.01 4.67
CA THR A 21 -13.12 -4.56 3.64
C THR A 21 -11.66 -4.09 3.82
N GLY A 22 -11.48 -2.97 4.53
CA GLY A 22 -10.20 -2.26 4.63
C GLY A 22 -9.90 -1.38 3.42
N ASP A 23 -10.80 -1.33 2.45
CA ASP A 23 -10.68 -0.48 1.28
C ASP A 23 -11.39 0.86 1.51
N THR A 24 -10.94 1.90 0.81
CA THR A 24 -11.56 3.21 0.80
C THR A 24 -12.10 3.56 -0.57
N GLY A 25 -13.19 4.29 -0.60
CA GLY A 25 -13.82 4.76 -1.82
C GLY A 25 -14.68 5.99 -1.58
N ARG A 26 -15.25 6.52 -2.64
CA ARG A 26 -16.22 7.61 -2.59
C ARG A 26 -17.60 7.06 -2.97
N LEU A 27 -18.60 7.29 -2.12
CA LEU A 27 -19.99 7.05 -2.47
C LEU A 27 -20.44 8.09 -3.50
N ILE A 28 -21.12 7.64 -4.53
CA ILE A 28 -21.72 8.47 -5.56
C ILE A 28 -23.22 8.49 -5.30
N GLU A 29 -23.76 9.68 -4.95
CA GLU A 29 -25.16 9.85 -4.58
C GLU A 29 -26.10 9.94 -5.80
N GLU A 30 -25.55 10.35 -6.97
CA GLU A 30 -26.34 10.46 -8.17
C GLU A 30 -26.88 9.10 -8.63
N PRO A 31 -28.12 9.04 -9.12
CA PRO A 31 -28.71 7.81 -9.62
C PRO A 31 -27.89 7.17 -10.74
N CYS A 32 -27.87 5.85 -10.79
CA CYS A 32 -27.26 5.15 -11.92
C CYS A 32 -28.14 5.27 -13.19
N GLY A 33 -27.55 5.60 -14.32
CA GLY A 33 -28.27 5.64 -15.60
C GLY A 33 -28.89 4.30 -16.03
N CYS A 34 -28.55 3.19 -15.34
CA CYS A 34 -29.18 1.89 -15.56
C CYS A 34 -30.53 1.71 -14.84
N GLY A 35 -31.00 2.69 -14.06
CA GLY A 35 -32.26 2.67 -13.33
C GLY A 35 -32.27 1.84 -12.04
N ARG A 36 -31.13 1.22 -11.65
CA ARG A 36 -31.03 0.48 -10.38
C ARG A 36 -30.88 1.45 -9.20
N GLY A 37 -31.61 1.22 -8.12
CA GLY A 37 -31.59 2.05 -6.90
C GLY A 37 -30.42 1.75 -5.94
N LEU A 38 -29.37 1.10 -6.39
CA LEU A 38 -28.20 0.77 -5.55
C LEU A 38 -27.21 1.94 -5.52
N CYS A 39 -26.60 2.16 -4.36
CA CYS A 39 -25.49 3.09 -4.24
C CYS A 39 -24.34 2.69 -5.18
N ARG A 40 -23.70 3.69 -5.78
CA ARG A 40 -22.50 3.49 -6.57
C ARG A 40 -21.26 3.86 -5.78
N ILE A 41 -20.19 3.13 -6.03
CA ILE A 41 -18.87 3.42 -5.48
C ILE A 41 -18.01 3.88 -6.64
N GLY A 42 -17.38 5.03 -6.49
CA GLY A 42 -16.35 5.55 -7.38
C GLY A 42 -15.04 5.78 -6.65
N ASP A 43 -14.01 6.04 -7.42
CA ASP A 43 -12.69 6.44 -6.90
C ASP A 43 -12.20 5.49 -5.79
N LEU A 44 -12.11 4.20 -6.10
CA LEU A 44 -11.51 3.23 -5.18
C LEU A 44 -10.04 3.59 -4.95
N ALA A 45 -9.72 4.08 -3.75
CA ALA A 45 -8.36 4.53 -3.41
C ALA A 45 -7.45 3.38 -2.90
N GLY A 46 -7.98 2.16 -2.84
CA GLY A 46 -7.28 0.99 -2.34
C GLY A 46 -7.35 0.87 -0.81
N ARG A 47 -6.46 0.08 -0.24
CA ARG A 47 -6.47 -0.23 1.20
C ARG A 47 -5.88 0.89 2.02
N ILE A 48 -6.50 1.20 3.15
CA ILE A 48 -6.01 2.18 4.13
C ILE A 48 -4.60 1.81 4.60
N ILE A 49 -4.35 0.52 4.80
CA ILE A 49 -3.09 0.00 5.36
C ILE A 49 -1.90 0.16 4.39
N ASP A 50 -2.18 0.29 3.09
CA ASP A 50 -1.16 0.35 2.05
C ASP A 50 -0.98 1.79 1.52
N GLN A 51 -1.52 2.80 2.20
CA GLN A 51 -1.38 4.20 1.80
C GLN A 51 -0.16 4.84 2.46
N LEU A 52 0.71 5.39 1.63
CA LEU A 52 1.91 6.09 2.06
C LEU A 52 1.69 7.60 1.94
N PRO A 53 1.65 8.35 3.05
CA PRO A 53 1.45 9.79 3.02
C PRO A 53 2.61 10.51 2.32
N THR A 54 2.29 11.63 1.67
CA THR A 54 3.26 12.49 0.99
C THR A 54 3.34 13.86 1.64
N ARG A 55 4.45 14.59 1.41
CA ARG A 55 4.65 15.97 1.89
C ARG A 55 3.56 16.96 1.44
N LEU A 56 2.89 16.68 0.32
CA LEU A 56 1.85 17.56 -0.23
C LEU A 56 0.45 17.25 0.32
N GLY A 57 0.34 16.42 1.36
CA GLY A 57 -0.93 16.05 1.98
C GLY A 57 -1.74 15.00 1.22
N GLY A 58 -1.18 14.41 0.16
CA GLY A 58 -1.77 13.27 -0.56
C GLY A 58 -1.23 11.93 -0.05
N HIS A 59 -1.65 10.84 -0.73
CA HIS A 59 -1.19 9.49 -0.45
C HIS A 59 -0.80 8.78 -1.75
N VAL A 60 0.23 7.96 -1.67
CA VAL A 60 0.63 7.01 -2.72
C VAL A 60 0.17 5.62 -2.30
N ASN A 61 -0.49 4.90 -3.20
CA ASN A 61 -0.87 3.52 -2.94
C ASN A 61 0.37 2.62 -2.97
N GLY A 62 0.64 1.94 -1.87
CA GLY A 62 1.79 1.05 -1.71
C GLY A 62 1.79 -0.16 -2.64
N GLN A 63 0.66 -0.50 -3.26
CA GLN A 63 0.62 -1.53 -4.31
C GLN A 63 1.51 -1.20 -5.51
N LEU A 64 1.86 0.07 -5.71
CA LEU A 64 2.89 0.48 -6.67
C LEU A 64 4.16 -0.37 -6.53
N PHE A 65 4.54 -0.69 -5.30
CA PHE A 65 5.75 -1.47 -5.04
C PHE A 65 5.60 -2.96 -5.37
N ALA A 66 4.38 -3.49 -5.52
CA ALA A 66 4.18 -4.88 -5.92
C ALA A 66 4.72 -5.20 -7.33
N THR A 67 4.92 -4.19 -8.16
CA THR A 67 5.52 -4.35 -9.50
C THR A 67 7.00 -4.77 -9.44
N PHE A 68 7.66 -4.62 -8.29
CA PHE A 68 9.08 -4.93 -8.11
C PHE A 68 9.37 -6.38 -7.65
N HIS A 69 8.37 -7.25 -7.60
CA HIS A 69 8.59 -8.65 -7.19
C HIS A 69 9.45 -9.47 -8.17
N TRP A 70 9.74 -8.93 -9.36
CA TRP A 70 10.60 -9.55 -10.36
C TRP A 70 12.06 -9.05 -10.34
N ILE A 71 12.46 -8.29 -9.32
CA ILE A 71 13.86 -7.85 -9.22
C ILE A 71 14.76 -9.07 -9.09
N GLU A 72 15.69 -9.21 -10.03
CA GLU A 72 16.64 -10.31 -10.04
C GLU A 72 17.49 -10.34 -8.76
N GLY A 73 17.62 -11.51 -8.18
CA GLY A 73 18.40 -11.71 -6.96
C GLY A 73 17.70 -11.29 -5.67
N VAL A 74 16.45 -10.81 -5.74
CA VAL A 74 15.64 -10.49 -4.56
C VAL A 74 14.65 -11.61 -4.27
N LYS A 75 14.79 -12.25 -3.11
CA LYS A 75 13.87 -13.29 -2.64
C LYS A 75 12.64 -12.71 -1.94
N GLN A 76 12.84 -11.68 -1.13
CA GLN A 76 11.81 -10.94 -0.44
C GLN A 76 12.24 -9.48 -0.29
N TYR A 77 11.29 -8.56 -0.26
CA TYR A 77 11.58 -7.17 0.08
C TYR A 77 10.38 -6.54 0.80
N GLN A 78 10.64 -5.52 1.58
CA GLN A 78 9.65 -4.70 2.26
C GLN A 78 10.06 -3.24 2.18
N VAL A 79 9.12 -2.39 1.81
CA VAL A 79 9.32 -0.93 1.79
C VAL A 79 8.71 -0.36 3.06
N VAL A 80 9.52 0.27 3.89
CA VAL A 80 9.11 0.91 5.14
C VAL A 80 9.27 2.41 4.99
N GLN A 81 8.19 3.15 5.16
CA GLN A 81 8.23 4.60 5.31
C GLN A 81 8.38 4.93 6.78
N GLU A 82 9.59 5.29 7.21
CA GLU A 82 9.90 5.63 8.61
C GLU A 82 9.45 7.06 8.94
N LYS A 83 9.59 7.98 7.97
CA LYS A 83 9.13 9.37 8.03
C LYS A 83 8.56 9.77 6.69
N ILE A 84 7.94 10.95 6.63
CA ILE A 84 7.32 11.47 5.41
C ILE A 84 8.29 11.49 4.20
N ASP A 85 9.58 11.64 4.46
CA ASP A 85 10.67 11.76 3.51
C ASP A 85 11.82 10.77 3.73
N ALA A 86 11.61 9.76 4.58
CA ALA A 86 12.62 8.75 4.85
C ALA A 86 12.04 7.34 4.68
N PHE A 87 12.69 6.58 3.82
CA PHE A 87 12.33 5.21 3.49
C PHE A 87 13.46 4.25 3.82
N LYS A 88 13.08 3.04 4.18
CA LYS A 88 13.96 1.90 4.36
C LYS A 88 13.48 0.74 3.53
N ILE A 89 14.36 0.17 2.70
CA ILE A 89 14.08 -1.02 1.92
C ILE A 89 14.76 -2.20 2.61
N ARG A 90 13.98 -3.13 3.13
CA ARG A 90 14.46 -4.37 3.71
C ARG A 90 14.47 -5.44 2.62
N ILE A 91 15.59 -6.14 2.46
CA ILE A 91 15.78 -7.09 1.36
C ILE A 91 16.34 -8.40 1.88
N VAL A 92 15.75 -9.50 1.44
CA VAL A 92 16.34 -10.83 1.50
C VAL A 92 16.89 -11.15 0.12
N ARG A 93 18.21 -11.20 0.00
CA ARG A 93 18.91 -11.38 -1.28
C ARG A 93 19.31 -12.84 -1.54
N THR A 94 19.47 -13.17 -2.78
CA THR A 94 20.13 -14.42 -3.24
C THR A 94 21.56 -14.13 -3.69
N SER A 95 22.32 -15.15 -4.06
CA SER A 95 23.69 -15.01 -4.56
C SER A 95 23.80 -14.25 -5.88
N SER A 96 22.71 -14.16 -6.65
CA SER A 96 22.65 -13.41 -7.93
C SER A 96 22.29 -11.94 -7.77
N PHE A 97 22.12 -11.44 -6.55
CA PHE A 97 21.73 -10.05 -6.30
C PHE A 97 22.84 -9.07 -6.67
N ALA A 98 22.48 -8.03 -7.40
CA ALA A 98 23.33 -6.87 -7.68
C ALA A 98 22.61 -5.58 -7.21
N GLU A 99 23.33 -4.65 -6.59
CA GLU A 99 22.75 -3.42 -6.05
C GLU A 99 22.07 -2.57 -7.13
N ASN A 100 22.61 -2.56 -8.33
CA ASN A 100 22.02 -1.85 -9.46
C ASN A 100 20.60 -2.32 -9.82
N ASN A 101 20.22 -3.54 -9.42
CA ASN A 101 18.88 -4.09 -9.67
C ASN A 101 17.81 -3.34 -8.87
N LEU A 102 18.19 -2.59 -7.83
CA LEU A 102 17.27 -1.76 -7.05
C LEU A 102 17.00 -0.40 -7.69
N ALA A 103 17.77 0.02 -8.67
CA ALA A 103 17.67 1.36 -9.25
C ALA A 103 16.23 1.76 -9.65
N PRO A 104 15.41 0.92 -10.30
CA PRO A 104 14.04 1.27 -10.64
C PRO A 104 13.16 1.55 -9.41
N MET A 105 13.32 0.79 -8.33
CA MET A 105 12.58 0.98 -7.08
C MET A 105 13.00 2.29 -6.39
N LEU A 106 14.29 2.56 -6.30
CA LEU A 106 14.83 3.79 -5.73
C LEU A 106 14.36 5.02 -6.50
N GLN A 107 14.38 4.93 -7.83
CA GLN A 107 13.90 5.99 -8.71
C GLN A 107 12.41 6.24 -8.48
N THR A 108 11.59 5.20 -8.43
CA THR A 108 10.14 5.32 -8.16
C THR A 108 9.86 6.02 -6.83
N ILE A 109 10.61 5.71 -5.77
CA ILE A 109 10.46 6.38 -4.48
C ILE A 109 10.76 7.88 -4.64
N ARG A 110 11.89 8.25 -5.28
CA ARG A 110 12.25 9.65 -5.48
C ARG A 110 11.24 10.41 -6.34
N GLU A 111 10.71 9.79 -7.39
CA GLU A 111 9.70 10.40 -8.25
C GLU A 111 8.38 10.67 -7.53
N ARG A 112 8.00 9.80 -6.60
CA ARG A 112 6.70 9.88 -5.90
C ARG A 112 6.75 10.70 -4.61
N PHE A 113 7.89 10.71 -3.91
CA PHE A 113 8.03 11.32 -2.59
C PHE A 113 8.99 12.51 -2.55
N GLY A 114 9.73 12.74 -3.64
CA GLY A 114 10.68 13.83 -3.78
C GLY A 114 12.11 13.35 -4.01
N GLY A 115 12.87 14.08 -4.83
CA GLY A 115 14.24 13.72 -5.20
C GLY A 115 15.23 13.72 -4.02
N ASP A 116 14.92 14.45 -2.96
CA ASP A 116 15.68 14.57 -1.71
C ASP A 116 15.29 13.52 -0.64
N THR A 117 14.37 12.59 -0.97
CA THR A 117 13.96 11.50 -0.09
C THR A 117 15.15 10.65 0.31
N SER A 118 15.34 10.49 1.62
CA SER A 118 16.35 9.60 2.18
C SER A 118 15.93 8.13 2.02
N ILE A 119 16.80 7.29 1.47
CA ILE A 119 16.50 5.87 1.25
C ILE A 119 17.65 5.03 1.77
N GLY A 120 17.39 4.25 2.83
CA GLY A 120 18.30 3.24 3.35
C GLY A 120 17.96 1.85 2.81
N VAL A 121 18.95 0.97 2.74
CA VAL A 121 18.75 -0.44 2.36
C VAL A 121 19.33 -1.32 3.46
N ASP A 122 18.49 -2.20 4.02
CA ASP A 122 18.88 -3.20 5.01
C ASP A 122 18.82 -4.60 4.39
N TYR A 123 19.88 -5.37 4.54
CA TYR A 123 19.94 -6.76 4.09
C TYR A 123 19.65 -7.67 5.28
N LEU A 124 18.63 -8.52 5.11
CA LEU A 124 18.13 -9.42 6.15
C LEU A 124 18.17 -10.87 5.69
N GLU A 125 18.21 -11.80 6.64
CA GLU A 125 18.07 -13.24 6.35
C GLU A 125 16.61 -13.62 6.07
N SER A 126 15.66 -12.96 6.72
CA SER A 126 14.23 -13.15 6.51
C SER A 126 13.43 -11.91 6.88
N ILE A 127 12.26 -11.73 6.25
CA ILE A 127 11.29 -10.71 6.63
C ILE A 127 10.11 -11.45 7.27
N PRO A 128 9.76 -11.13 8.54
CA PRO A 128 8.74 -11.87 9.27
C PRO A 128 7.33 -11.62 8.71
N PHE A 129 6.50 -12.65 8.79
CA PHE A 129 5.07 -12.51 8.54
C PHE A 129 4.37 -11.86 9.74
N THR A 130 3.24 -11.22 9.50
CA THR A 130 2.38 -10.73 10.59
C THR A 130 1.84 -11.89 11.45
N ARG A 131 1.29 -11.60 12.64
CA ARG A 131 0.62 -12.61 13.48
C ARG A 131 -0.49 -13.38 12.75
N GLY A 132 -1.11 -12.78 11.72
CA GLY A 132 -2.11 -13.42 10.86
C GLY A 132 -1.52 -14.17 9.67
N GLY A 133 -0.22 -14.45 9.63
CA GLY A 133 0.46 -15.17 8.55
C GLY A 133 0.53 -14.42 7.22
N LYS A 134 0.26 -13.10 7.22
CA LYS A 134 0.31 -12.27 6.01
C LYS A 134 1.66 -11.58 5.89
N TYR A 135 2.17 -11.54 4.67
CA TYR A 135 3.32 -10.74 4.32
C TYR A 135 2.91 -9.28 4.06
N LYS A 136 3.57 -8.32 4.72
CA LYS A 136 3.37 -6.90 4.45
C LYS A 136 4.49 -6.41 3.54
N LEU A 137 4.14 -6.10 2.31
CA LEU A 137 5.06 -5.56 1.32
C LEU A 137 5.46 -4.12 1.66
N VAL A 138 4.51 -3.35 2.16
CA VAL A 138 4.66 -1.92 2.47
C VAL A 138 4.20 -1.66 3.89
N VAL A 139 4.94 -0.84 4.61
CA VAL A 139 4.62 -0.40 5.98
C VAL A 139 4.86 1.10 6.07
N SER A 140 3.89 1.87 6.57
CA SER A 140 4.11 3.25 6.97
C SER A 140 4.13 3.34 8.50
N GLU A 141 5.18 3.93 9.05
CA GLU A 141 5.32 4.27 10.46
C GLU A 141 4.97 5.74 10.72
N VAL A 142 4.64 6.48 9.65
CA VAL A 142 4.26 7.90 9.72
C VAL A 142 2.94 8.06 10.44
N THR A 143 2.93 8.88 11.48
CA THR A 143 1.72 9.17 12.26
C THR A 143 0.91 10.31 11.62
N THR A 144 -0.40 10.33 11.86
CA THR A 144 -1.30 11.38 11.36
C THR A 144 -0.88 12.80 11.79
N GLN A 145 -0.14 12.93 12.90
CA GLN A 145 0.38 14.21 13.37
C GLN A 145 1.55 14.77 12.54
N GLU A 146 2.28 13.91 11.84
CA GLU A 146 3.40 14.31 10.97
C GLU A 146 2.94 14.79 9.60
N VAL A 147 1.73 14.39 9.19
CA VAL A 147 1.13 14.77 7.88
C VAL A 147 0.54 16.19 7.92
N LEU A 148 0.22 16.71 9.11
CA LEU A 148 -0.46 18.01 9.31
C LEU A 148 0.51 19.17 9.62
N ARG A 149 1.80 18.96 9.54
CA ARG A 149 2.85 19.99 9.71
C ARG A 149 3.44 20.41 8.37
#